data_b445f1c80f7a836e3f4a828b5d17e37a
#
_entry.id   b445f1c80f7a836e3f4a828b5d17e37a
#
_cell.length_a   1.000
_cell.length_b   1.000
_cell.length_c   1.000
_cell.angle_alpha   90.00
_cell.angle_beta   90.00
_cell.angle_gamma   90.00
#
_symmetry.space_group_name_H-M   'P 1'
#
loop_
_entity.id
_entity.type
_entity.pdbx_description
1 polymer ?
#
loop_
_entity_poly.entity_id
_entity_poly.type
_entity_poly.pdbx_seq_one_letter_code
_entity_poly.pdbx_strand_id
1 'polypeptide(L)'
;GYLGEDYFKVEPLNPIRACTPLSVSAHTLYEKTNPYLLPGPGGMLDISEATFTAESDRCVKVMGSKFIPEEVASVKLEGAKQAGFRTISICANRDPIFISQVDDILEGLRKRTADNLSADFDYRLDFIVYGKNGVMGSLEPNTEITSHEIGFVIDVVADTQEHSAAACSIARSTLLHYGYPGRIATAGNLAFPF
;
A
#
# COMPACT_ATOMS: atom_id res chain seq x y z
N GLY A 1 6.48 -21.43 -22.28
CA GLY A 1 6.77 -22.39 -21.21
C GLY A 1 6.97 -23.80 -21.74
N TYR A 2 7.70 -24.60 -21.02
CA TYR A 2 7.93 -26.03 -21.30
C TYR A 2 7.52 -26.83 -20.07
N LEU A 3 6.80 -27.91 -20.26
CA LEU A 3 6.37 -28.81 -19.19
C LEU A 3 7.10 -30.15 -19.33
N GLY A 4 7.73 -30.60 -18.27
CA GLY A 4 8.27 -31.95 -18.08
C GLY A 4 7.40 -32.74 -17.11
N GLU A 5 7.82 -33.93 -16.74
CA GLU A 5 7.11 -34.81 -15.82
C GLU A 5 7.07 -34.22 -14.39
N ASP A 6 8.19 -33.69 -13.93
CA ASP A 6 8.41 -33.17 -12.56
C ASP A 6 8.93 -31.74 -12.53
N TYR A 7 8.93 -31.04 -13.67
CA TYR A 7 9.41 -29.65 -13.77
C TYR A 7 8.64 -28.85 -14.80
N PHE A 8 8.75 -27.54 -14.71
CA PHE A 8 8.49 -26.65 -15.85
C PHE A 8 9.62 -25.67 -16.05
N LYS A 9 9.69 -25.11 -17.27
CA LYS A 9 10.62 -24.03 -17.62
C LYS A 9 9.84 -22.85 -18.15
N VAL A 10 10.33 -21.67 -17.83
CA VAL A 10 9.77 -20.41 -18.30
C VAL A 10 10.85 -19.55 -18.91
N GLU A 11 10.54 -19.04 -20.11
CA GLU A 11 11.40 -18.15 -20.89
C GLU A 11 10.53 -17.10 -21.57
N PRO A 12 10.90 -15.79 -21.58
CA PRO A 12 10.14 -14.77 -22.26
C PRO A 12 10.29 -14.83 -23.77
N LEU A 13 9.20 -14.58 -24.50
CA LEU A 13 9.24 -14.49 -25.98
C LEU A 13 10.01 -13.25 -26.44
N ASN A 14 9.88 -12.14 -25.72
CA ASN A 14 10.60 -10.90 -26.07
C ASN A 14 12.10 -11.06 -25.84
N PRO A 15 12.95 -10.88 -26.86
CA PRO A 15 14.39 -11.12 -26.78
C PRO A 15 15.14 -10.18 -25.82
N ILE A 16 14.58 -9.01 -25.52
CA ILE A 16 15.22 -8.06 -24.58
C ILE A 16 14.84 -8.32 -23.11
N ARG A 17 13.99 -9.31 -22.84
CA ARG A 17 13.61 -9.71 -21.48
C ARG A 17 14.27 -11.02 -21.08
N ALA A 18 14.38 -11.25 -19.78
CA ALA A 18 14.87 -12.48 -19.21
C ALA A 18 13.99 -12.91 -18.03
N CYS A 19 13.83 -14.22 -17.85
CA CYS A 19 13.42 -14.82 -16.60
C CYS A 19 14.66 -15.13 -15.78
N THR A 20 14.65 -14.72 -14.52
CA THR A 20 15.70 -15.04 -13.54
C THR A 20 15.08 -15.81 -12.37
N PRO A 21 15.85 -16.60 -11.61
CA PRO A 21 15.34 -17.27 -10.40
C PRO A 21 14.61 -16.29 -9.48
N LEU A 22 15.15 -15.09 -9.28
CA LEU A 22 14.53 -14.05 -8.46
C LEU A 22 13.19 -13.58 -9.04
N SER A 23 13.11 -13.25 -10.33
CA SER A 23 11.88 -12.75 -10.93
C SER A 23 10.77 -13.79 -10.96
N VAL A 24 11.12 -15.07 -11.19
CA VAL A 24 10.14 -16.17 -11.25
C VAL A 24 9.67 -16.54 -9.85
N SER A 25 10.56 -16.64 -8.86
CA SER A 25 10.16 -16.90 -7.47
C SER A 25 9.35 -15.74 -6.89
N ALA A 26 9.72 -14.49 -7.15
CA ALA A 26 8.95 -13.33 -6.70
C ALA A 26 7.54 -13.31 -7.28
N HIS A 27 7.35 -13.76 -8.53
CA HIS A 27 6.02 -13.83 -9.14
C HIS A 27 5.10 -14.84 -8.46
N THR A 28 5.63 -15.87 -7.80
CA THR A 28 4.80 -16.81 -7.03
C THR A 28 4.11 -16.16 -5.82
N LEU A 29 4.58 -14.97 -5.39
CA LEU A 29 3.99 -14.22 -4.29
C LEU A 29 2.87 -13.26 -4.76
N TYR A 30 2.66 -13.14 -6.06
CA TYR A 30 1.67 -12.23 -6.62
C TYR A 30 0.24 -12.64 -6.20
N GLU A 31 -0.48 -11.71 -5.55
CA GLU A 31 -1.85 -11.90 -5.04
C GLU A 31 -2.03 -13.15 -4.15
N LYS A 32 -1.03 -13.47 -3.34
CA LYS A 32 -1.04 -14.63 -2.44
C LYS A 32 -1.02 -14.22 -0.97
N THR A 33 -1.85 -14.88 -0.18
CA THR A 33 -1.89 -14.71 1.28
C THR A 33 -0.92 -15.63 2.02
N ASN A 34 -0.56 -16.75 1.39
CA ASN A 34 0.44 -17.69 1.91
C ASN A 34 1.53 -17.88 0.85
N PRO A 35 2.82 -17.67 1.19
CA PRO A 35 3.92 -17.77 0.22
C PRO A 35 4.21 -19.21 -0.23
N TYR A 36 3.76 -20.21 0.51
CA TYR A 36 4.11 -21.62 0.27
C TYR A 36 2.94 -22.45 -0.22
N LEU A 37 1.72 -22.14 0.22
CA LEU A 37 0.53 -22.92 -0.04
C LEU A 37 -0.44 -22.11 -0.90
N LEU A 38 -0.68 -22.58 -2.11
CA LEU A 38 -1.51 -21.92 -3.11
C LEU A 38 -2.80 -22.70 -3.33
N PRO A 39 -3.90 -22.35 -2.62
CA PRO A 39 -5.19 -23.04 -2.79
C PRO A 39 -5.75 -22.75 -4.18
N GLY A 40 -6.33 -23.78 -4.78
CA GLY A 40 -7.01 -23.73 -6.07
C GLY A 40 -8.17 -24.72 -6.13
N PRO A 41 -9.00 -24.67 -7.18
CA PRO A 41 -10.08 -25.65 -7.36
C PRO A 41 -9.56 -27.09 -7.38
N GLY A 42 -10.09 -27.92 -6.49
CA GLY A 42 -9.75 -29.34 -6.40
C GLY A 42 -8.48 -29.68 -5.63
N GLY A 43 -7.75 -28.68 -5.07
CA GLY A 43 -6.59 -28.96 -4.26
C GLY A 43 -5.70 -27.75 -3.98
N MET A 44 -4.57 -28.03 -3.41
CA MET A 44 -3.57 -27.06 -2.99
C MET A 44 -2.23 -27.32 -3.66
N LEU A 45 -1.59 -26.31 -4.21
CA LEU A 45 -0.22 -26.41 -4.69
C LEU A 45 0.73 -25.99 -3.55
N ASP A 46 1.52 -26.96 -3.08
CA ASP A 46 2.59 -26.73 -2.12
C ASP A 46 3.89 -26.45 -2.88
N ILE A 47 4.46 -25.28 -2.65
CA ILE A 47 5.72 -24.83 -3.24
C ILE A 47 6.82 -24.61 -2.19
N SER A 48 6.64 -25.12 -0.97
CA SER A 48 7.63 -24.98 0.12
C SER A 48 9.00 -25.55 -0.22
N GLU A 49 9.03 -26.62 -1.02
CA GLU A 49 10.24 -27.28 -1.51
C GLU A 49 10.60 -26.87 -2.96
N ALA A 50 9.90 -25.88 -3.52
CA ALA A 50 10.15 -25.48 -4.90
C ALA A 50 11.54 -24.84 -5.06
N THR A 51 12.25 -25.26 -6.10
CA THR A 51 13.54 -24.73 -6.48
C THR A 51 13.47 -24.00 -7.81
N PHE A 52 14.17 -22.88 -7.90
CA PHE A 52 14.19 -22.01 -9.08
C PHE A 52 15.63 -21.92 -9.57
N THR A 53 15.95 -22.57 -10.66
CA THR A 53 17.33 -22.68 -11.17
C THR A 53 17.45 -22.04 -12.54
N ALA A 54 18.45 -21.18 -12.72
CA ALA A 54 18.78 -20.64 -14.04
C ALA A 54 19.27 -21.78 -14.95
N GLU A 55 18.62 -21.97 -16.09
CA GLU A 55 19.03 -22.94 -17.11
C GLU A 55 19.79 -22.27 -18.25
N SER A 56 19.54 -20.98 -18.45
CA SER A 56 20.28 -20.07 -19.31
C SER A 56 20.16 -18.65 -18.75
N ASP A 57 20.77 -17.68 -19.44
CA ASP A 57 20.65 -16.25 -19.09
C ASP A 57 19.21 -15.72 -19.11
N ARG A 58 18.28 -16.47 -19.72
CA ARG A 58 16.90 -16.03 -19.93
C ARG A 58 15.84 -17.06 -19.52
N CYS A 59 16.24 -18.28 -19.16
CA CYS A 59 15.34 -19.38 -18.87
C CYS A 59 15.53 -19.87 -17.43
N VAL A 60 14.42 -20.10 -16.75
CA VAL A 60 14.40 -20.67 -15.40
C VAL A 60 13.67 -21.99 -15.40
N LYS A 61 14.28 -22.99 -14.78
CA LYS A 61 13.67 -24.28 -14.47
C LYS A 61 13.13 -24.26 -13.03
N VAL A 62 11.89 -24.72 -12.86
CA VAL A 62 11.23 -24.86 -11.56
C VAL A 62 10.89 -26.31 -11.30
N MET A 63 11.24 -26.81 -10.10
CA MET A 63 11.01 -28.19 -9.66
C MET A 63 10.55 -28.19 -8.20
N GLY A 64 10.03 -29.33 -7.72
CA GLY A 64 9.73 -29.56 -6.31
C GLY A 64 8.34 -29.08 -5.85
N SER A 65 7.52 -28.55 -6.76
CA SER A 65 6.12 -28.26 -6.43
C SER A 65 5.33 -29.58 -6.26
N LYS A 66 4.39 -29.61 -5.29
CA LYS A 66 3.54 -30.77 -5.01
C LYS A 66 2.09 -30.35 -5.06
N PHE A 67 1.25 -31.14 -5.75
CA PHE A 67 -0.19 -30.94 -5.71
C PHE A 67 -0.80 -31.83 -4.63
N ILE A 68 -1.54 -31.22 -3.71
CA ILE A 68 -2.27 -31.89 -2.63
C ILE A 68 -3.75 -31.85 -3.00
N PRO A 69 -4.34 -32.98 -3.44
CA PRO A 69 -5.75 -33.00 -3.80
C PRO A 69 -6.64 -32.81 -2.57
N GLU A 70 -7.79 -32.16 -2.74
CA GLU A 70 -8.84 -32.02 -1.74
C GLU A 70 -10.03 -32.90 -2.10
N GLU A 71 -10.66 -33.53 -1.09
CA GLU A 71 -11.85 -34.32 -1.26
C GLU A 71 -13.07 -33.48 -1.65
N VAL A 72 -13.12 -32.24 -1.17
CA VAL A 72 -14.17 -31.26 -1.45
C VAL A 72 -13.63 -30.17 -2.33
N ALA A 73 -14.20 -30.04 -3.53
CA ALA A 73 -13.81 -28.96 -4.43
C ALA A 73 -14.15 -27.60 -3.83
N SER A 74 -13.15 -26.73 -3.77
CA SER A 74 -13.29 -25.34 -3.34
C SER A 74 -13.27 -24.39 -4.54
N VAL A 75 -13.83 -23.19 -4.35
CA VAL A 75 -13.76 -22.11 -5.32
C VAL A 75 -13.33 -20.83 -4.63
N LYS A 76 -12.52 -20.03 -5.30
CA LYS A 76 -12.21 -18.68 -4.84
C LYS A 76 -13.40 -17.77 -5.14
N LEU A 77 -13.94 -17.15 -4.10
CA LEU A 77 -14.98 -16.13 -4.24
C LEU A 77 -14.35 -14.75 -4.09
N GLU A 78 -14.72 -13.86 -4.97
CA GLU A 78 -14.40 -12.43 -4.89
C GLU A 78 -15.70 -11.63 -4.85
N GLY A 79 -15.73 -10.62 -4.00
CA GLY A 79 -16.90 -9.79 -3.82
C GLY A 79 -16.51 -8.40 -3.35
N ALA A 80 -17.43 -7.47 -3.51
CA ALA A 80 -17.31 -6.12 -3.00
C ALA A 80 -18.59 -5.74 -2.25
N LYS A 81 -18.41 -4.95 -1.17
CA LYS A 81 -19.51 -4.29 -0.49
C LYS A 81 -19.18 -2.83 -0.30
N GLN A 82 -20.21 -2.00 -0.24
CA GLN A 82 -20.03 -0.59 0.13
C GLN A 82 -19.50 -0.51 1.57
N ALA A 83 -18.35 0.17 1.74
CA ALA A 83 -17.69 0.37 3.04
C ALA A 83 -17.85 1.80 3.58
N GLY A 84 -18.48 2.69 2.82
CA GLY A 84 -18.68 4.09 3.16
C GLY A 84 -18.50 5.00 1.95
N PHE A 85 -18.47 6.30 2.24
CA PHE A 85 -18.21 7.37 1.28
C PHE A 85 -16.81 7.95 1.54
N ARG A 86 -16.03 8.09 0.49
CA ARG A 86 -14.63 8.52 0.60
C ARG A 86 -14.42 9.90 0.01
N THR A 87 -13.75 10.77 0.76
CA THR A 87 -13.25 12.05 0.28
C THR A 87 -11.75 12.14 0.49
N ILE A 88 -11.03 12.60 -0.52
CA ILE A 88 -9.59 12.81 -0.44
C ILE A 88 -9.23 14.28 -0.71
N SER A 89 -8.17 14.74 -0.06
CA SER A 89 -7.52 16.01 -0.39
C SER A 89 -6.02 15.79 -0.53
N ILE A 90 -5.43 16.37 -1.57
CA ILE A 90 -4.00 16.24 -1.85
C ILE A 90 -3.33 17.58 -1.60
N CYS A 91 -2.24 17.59 -0.86
CA CYS A 91 -1.41 18.77 -0.64
C CYS A 91 0.05 18.36 -0.38
N ALA A 92 0.93 19.35 -0.32
CA ALA A 92 2.36 19.13 -0.07
C ALA A 92 2.93 20.19 0.85
N ASN A 93 4.07 19.88 1.47
CA ASN A 93 4.83 20.81 2.26
C ASN A 93 6.33 20.66 1.98
N ARG A 94 7.06 21.79 1.98
CA ARG A 94 8.50 21.83 1.72
C ARG A 94 9.28 22.47 2.85
N ASP A 95 8.64 22.91 3.92
CA ASP A 95 9.34 23.49 5.08
C ASP A 95 10.09 22.37 5.84
N PRO A 96 11.44 22.44 5.94
CA PRO A 96 12.22 21.42 6.65
C PRO A 96 11.87 21.35 8.14
N ILE A 97 11.44 22.45 8.75
CA ILE A 97 11.00 22.49 10.16
C ILE A 97 9.69 21.73 10.32
N PHE A 98 8.75 21.92 9.39
CA PHE A 98 7.52 21.14 9.34
C PHE A 98 7.80 19.63 9.12
N ILE A 99 8.65 19.32 8.13
CA ILE A 99 8.98 17.93 7.77
C ILE A 99 9.58 17.18 8.96
N SER A 100 10.48 17.84 9.72
CA SER A 100 11.11 17.23 10.90
C SER A 100 10.14 16.94 12.05
N GLN A 101 8.96 17.57 12.07
CA GLN A 101 7.94 17.47 13.12
C GLN A 101 6.64 16.83 12.59
N VAL A 102 6.67 16.24 11.41
CA VAL A 102 5.43 15.81 10.72
C VAL A 102 4.58 14.83 11.53
N ASP A 103 5.19 13.94 12.29
CA ASP A 103 4.45 12.97 13.10
C ASP A 103 3.67 13.64 14.22
N ASP A 104 4.30 14.53 14.97
CA ASP A 104 3.66 15.29 16.05
C ASP A 104 2.55 16.21 15.51
N ILE A 105 2.79 16.80 14.34
CA ILE A 105 1.80 17.63 13.64
C ILE A 105 0.58 16.81 13.26
N LEU A 106 0.77 15.61 12.66
CA LEU A 106 -0.33 14.76 12.25
C LEU A 106 -1.10 14.19 13.43
N GLU A 107 -0.43 13.84 14.52
CA GLU A 107 -1.09 13.43 15.75
C GLU A 107 -1.97 14.56 16.34
N GLY A 108 -1.40 15.77 16.46
CA GLY A 108 -2.17 16.93 16.90
C GLY A 108 -3.31 17.30 15.96
N LEU A 109 -3.15 17.05 14.66
CA LEU A 109 -4.17 17.27 13.65
C LEU A 109 -5.35 16.30 13.81
N ARG A 110 -5.09 15.01 14.06
CA ARG A 110 -6.14 14.02 14.34
C ARG A 110 -7.00 14.46 15.52
N LYS A 111 -6.33 14.86 16.61
CA LYS A 111 -7.01 15.35 17.81
C LYS A 111 -7.86 16.59 17.52
N ARG A 112 -7.30 17.61 16.87
CA ARG A 112 -8.04 18.84 16.55
C ARG A 112 -9.22 18.59 15.59
N THR A 113 -9.06 17.66 14.64
CA THR A 113 -10.16 17.29 13.74
C THR A 113 -11.29 16.63 14.53
N ALA A 114 -10.96 15.72 15.44
CA ALA A 114 -11.95 15.09 16.31
C ALA A 114 -12.65 16.11 17.24
N ASP A 115 -11.90 17.04 17.82
CA ASP A 115 -12.45 18.09 18.70
C ASP A 115 -13.43 19.05 17.97
N ASN A 116 -13.30 19.18 16.64
CA ASN A 116 -14.16 20.02 15.80
C ASN A 116 -15.37 19.28 15.18
N LEU A 117 -15.48 18.00 15.40
CA LEU A 117 -16.58 17.17 14.92
C LEU A 117 -17.44 16.75 16.12
N SER A 118 -18.74 16.58 15.92
CA SER A 118 -19.59 16.05 16.96
C SER A 118 -19.30 14.58 17.23
N ALA A 119 -19.59 14.10 18.43
CA ALA A 119 -19.36 12.70 18.82
C ALA A 119 -20.13 11.68 17.95
N ASP A 120 -21.15 12.13 17.24
CA ASP A 120 -22.00 11.29 16.36
C ASP A 120 -21.39 11.08 14.97
N PHE A 121 -20.24 11.72 14.68
CA PHE A 121 -19.53 11.53 13.41
C PHE A 121 -18.76 10.21 13.44
N ASP A 122 -19.25 9.22 12.69
CA ASP A 122 -18.49 8.00 12.40
C ASP A 122 -17.65 8.21 11.14
N TYR A 123 -16.33 8.36 11.33
CA TYR A 123 -15.39 8.55 10.25
C TYR A 123 -14.03 7.93 10.55
N ARG A 124 -13.32 7.56 9.50
CA ARG A 124 -11.90 7.20 9.53
C ARG A 124 -11.10 8.28 8.83
N LEU A 125 -10.06 8.79 9.48
CA LEU A 125 -9.12 9.77 8.93
C LEU A 125 -7.73 9.20 8.89
N ASP A 126 -7.20 9.06 7.69
CA ASP A 126 -5.84 8.62 7.43
C ASP A 126 -5.03 9.70 6.71
N PHE A 127 -3.73 9.76 7.02
CA PHE A 127 -2.77 10.58 6.32
C PHE A 127 -1.74 9.68 5.66
N ILE A 128 -1.71 9.66 4.32
CA ILE A 128 -0.70 8.96 3.54
C ILE A 128 0.35 9.98 3.17
N VAL A 129 1.60 9.79 3.66
CA VAL A 129 2.68 10.78 3.52
C VAL A 129 3.74 10.27 2.56
N TYR A 130 3.62 10.66 1.30
CA TYR A 130 4.65 10.38 0.29
C TYR A 130 5.90 11.20 0.55
N GLY A 131 7.08 10.60 0.31
CA GLY A 131 8.37 11.16 0.70
C GLY A 131 8.78 10.79 2.13
N LYS A 132 7.90 10.07 2.86
CA LYS A 132 8.18 9.47 4.17
C LYS A 132 7.90 7.97 4.14
N ASN A 133 6.66 7.59 4.39
CA ASN A 133 6.25 6.18 4.50
C ASN A 133 4.92 5.88 3.76
N GLY A 134 4.51 6.71 2.85
CA GLY A 134 3.21 6.61 2.17
C GLY A 134 2.99 5.32 1.37
N VAL A 135 4.06 4.61 1.00
CA VAL A 135 3.98 3.33 0.27
C VAL A 135 3.87 2.14 1.24
N MET A 136 4.75 2.07 2.23
CA MET A 136 4.86 0.91 3.12
C MET A 136 4.19 1.10 4.49
N GLY A 137 3.77 2.32 4.81
CA GLY A 137 3.15 2.62 6.11
C GLY A 137 4.06 2.28 7.28
N SER A 138 3.55 1.51 8.23
CA SER A 138 4.30 1.07 9.41
C SER A 138 5.41 0.05 9.12
N LEU A 139 5.46 -0.50 7.90
CA LEU A 139 6.51 -1.43 7.45
C LEU A 139 7.71 -0.72 6.83
N GLU A 140 7.69 0.62 6.72
CA GLU A 140 8.83 1.38 6.19
C GLU A 140 10.06 1.21 7.09
N PRO A 141 11.17 0.64 6.56
CA PRO A 141 12.36 0.39 7.37
C PRO A 141 13.21 1.66 7.61
N ASN A 142 13.07 2.68 6.74
CA ASN A 142 13.82 3.92 6.86
C ASN A 142 13.05 4.92 7.73
N THR A 143 13.62 5.27 8.86
CA THR A 143 13.02 6.24 9.80
C THR A 143 13.41 7.67 9.50
N GLU A 144 14.49 7.89 8.75
CA GLU A 144 14.97 9.21 8.37
C GLU A 144 14.26 9.71 7.12
N ILE A 145 13.71 10.92 7.18
CA ILE A 145 13.10 11.59 6.03
C ILE A 145 14.19 12.39 5.30
N THR A 146 14.61 11.90 4.14
CA THR A 146 15.63 12.55 3.30
C THR A 146 15.02 13.40 2.17
N SER A 147 13.71 13.34 2.00
CA SER A 147 13.00 14.13 0.98
C SER A 147 13.01 15.61 1.31
N HIS A 148 13.26 16.44 0.30
CA HIS A 148 13.19 17.90 0.45
C HIS A 148 11.76 18.46 0.42
N GLU A 149 10.78 17.64 0.10
CA GLU A 149 9.35 17.93 0.17
C GLU A 149 8.58 16.64 0.45
N ILE A 150 7.42 16.76 1.08
CA ILE A 150 6.51 15.64 1.36
C ILE A 150 5.12 15.95 0.84
N GLY A 151 4.47 14.92 0.30
CA GLY A 151 3.09 15.00 -0.19
C GLY A 151 2.12 14.29 0.75
N PHE A 152 0.94 14.86 0.93
CA PHE A 152 -0.12 14.30 1.76
C PHE A 152 -1.32 13.91 0.89
N VAL A 153 -1.83 12.71 1.11
CA VAL A 153 -3.21 12.37 0.80
C VAL A 153 -3.96 12.32 2.13
N ILE A 154 -4.81 13.28 2.36
CA ILE A 154 -5.77 13.29 3.47
C ILE A 154 -6.93 12.43 3.01
N ASP A 155 -7.12 11.28 3.62
CA ASP A 155 -8.09 10.26 3.21
C ASP A 155 -9.14 10.10 4.31
N VAL A 156 -10.39 10.41 3.98
CA VAL A 156 -11.51 10.31 4.91
C VAL A 156 -12.57 9.39 4.34
N VAL A 157 -12.99 8.42 5.15
CA VAL A 157 -14.14 7.55 4.87
C VAL A 157 -15.16 7.73 5.98
N ALA A 158 -16.42 7.95 5.64
CA ALA A 158 -17.52 8.11 6.57
C ALA A 158 -18.79 7.39 6.08
N ASP A 159 -19.83 7.38 6.89
CA ASP A 159 -21.13 6.78 6.60
C ASP A 159 -21.91 7.53 5.49
N THR A 160 -21.66 8.84 5.32
CA THR A 160 -22.26 9.67 4.26
C THR A 160 -21.18 10.47 3.51
N GLN A 161 -21.51 10.89 2.29
CA GLN A 161 -20.64 11.76 1.49
C GLN A 161 -20.49 13.14 2.16
N GLU A 162 -21.51 13.64 2.81
CA GLU A 162 -21.49 14.90 3.52
C GLU A 162 -20.53 14.85 4.71
N HIS A 163 -20.60 13.80 5.52
CA HIS A 163 -19.68 13.59 6.66
C HIS A 163 -18.24 13.43 6.20
N SER A 164 -17.98 12.63 5.17
CA SER A 164 -16.61 12.46 4.66
C SER A 164 -16.02 13.77 4.11
N ALA A 165 -16.85 14.57 3.41
CA ALA A 165 -16.44 15.88 2.89
C ALA A 165 -16.19 16.90 4.01
N ALA A 166 -17.05 16.94 5.03
CA ALA A 166 -16.91 17.83 6.18
C ALA A 166 -15.63 17.52 6.96
N ALA A 167 -15.41 16.25 7.33
CA ALA A 167 -14.22 15.84 8.06
C ALA A 167 -12.92 16.09 7.26
N CYS A 168 -12.93 15.79 5.96
CA CYS A 168 -11.79 16.08 5.08
C CYS A 168 -11.50 17.58 4.98
N SER A 169 -12.54 18.42 4.87
CA SER A 169 -12.41 19.88 4.82
C SER A 169 -11.82 20.44 6.12
N ILE A 170 -12.27 19.95 7.28
CA ILE A 170 -11.76 20.35 8.59
C ILE A 170 -10.28 19.94 8.72
N ALA A 171 -9.94 18.69 8.40
CA ALA A 171 -8.56 18.19 8.45
C ALA A 171 -7.63 19.01 7.56
N ARG A 172 -8.02 19.26 6.31
CA ARG A 172 -7.27 20.07 5.34
C ARG A 172 -7.08 21.51 5.82
N SER A 173 -8.12 22.15 6.28
CA SER A 173 -8.11 23.54 6.75
C SER A 173 -7.24 23.69 8.00
N THR A 174 -7.35 22.72 8.90
CA THR A 174 -6.54 22.66 10.13
C THR A 174 -5.07 22.47 9.80
N LEU A 175 -4.72 21.57 8.88
CA LEU A 175 -3.34 21.33 8.45
C LEU A 175 -2.73 22.57 7.80
N LEU A 176 -3.49 23.27 6.95
CA LEU A 176 -3.05 24.49 6.27
C LEU A 176 -2.58 25.57 7.27
N HIS A 177 -3.23 25.67 8.42
CA HIS A 177 -2.96 26.70 9.43
C HIS A 177 -2.36 26.13 10.72
N TYR A 178 -1.96 24.87 10.74
CA TYR A 178 -1.44 24.21 11.94
C TYR A 178 -0.18 24.91 12.46
N GLY A 179 -0.20 25.29 13.74
CA GLY A 179 0.96 25.90 14.43
C GLY A 179 1.92 24.83 14.92
N TYR A 180 3.20 25.00 14.66
CA TYR A 180 4.27 24.12 15.14
C TYR A 180 5.48 24.96 15.59
N PRO A 181 6.33 24.44 16.49
CA PRO A 181 7.54 25.14 16.93
C PRO A 181 8.43 25.50 15.74
N GLY A 182 8.87 26.77 15.70
CA GLY A 182 9.72 27.27 14.62
C GLY A 182 8.99 27.73 13.35
N ARG A 183 7.67 27.64 13.30
CA ARG A 183 6.88 28.20 12.19
C ARG A 183 7.03 29.72 12.14
N ILE A 184 7.42 30.26 10.97
CA ILE A 184 7.61 31.68 10.74
C ILE A 184 6.39 32.32 10.08
N ALA A 185 5.86 31.68 9.04
CA ALA A 185 4.72 32.21 8.29
C ALA A 185 3.39 32.06 9.04
N THR A 186 2.58 33.13 9.05
CA THR A 186 1.21 33.11 9.58
C THR A 186 0.17 32.74 8.53
N ALA A 187 0.51 32.88 7.23
CA ALA A 187 -0.30 32.40 6.12
C ALA A 187 -0.27 30.86 6.02
N GLY A 188 -1.13 30.28 5.20
CA GLY A 188 -1.09 28.85 4.92
C GLY A 188 0.25 28.41 4.33
N ASN A 189 0.71 27.23 4.72
CA ASN A 189 2.03 26.71 4.34
C ASN A 189 1.97 25.42 3.52
N LEU A 190 0.81 25.13 2.91
CA LEU A 190 0.64 23.99 2.03
C LEU A 190 0.58 24.39 0.57
N ALA A 191 1.16 23.56 -0.28
CA ALA A 191 0.95 23.60 -1.73
C ALA A 191 -0.21 22.64 -2.09
N PHE A 192 -1.13 23.12 -2.93
CA PHE A 192 -2.20 22.31 -3.47
C PHE A 192 -1.98 22.12 -4.98
N PRO A 193 -2.27 20.94 -5.54
CA PRO A 193 -2.28 20.75 -6.99
C PRO A 193 -3.45 21.55 -7.60
N PHE A 194 -3.23 22.13 -8.77
CA PHE A 194 -4.22 22.87 -9.55
C PHE A 194 -4.64 22.05 -10.79
#